data_e573cbea2242bd7233ac21fb21b11115
#
_entry.id   e573cbea2242bd7233ac21fb21b11115
#
_cell.length_a   1.000
_cell.length_b   1.000
_cell.length_c   1.000
_cell.angle_alpha   90.00
_cell.angle_beta   90.00
_cell.angle_gamma   90.00
#
_symmetry.space_group_name_H-M   'P 1'
#
loop_
_entity.id
_entity.type
_entity.pdbx_description
1 polymer ?
#
loop_
_entity_poly.entity_id
_entity_poly.type
_entity_poly.pdbx_seq_one_letter_code
_entity_poly.pdbx_strand_id
1 'polypeptide(L)'
;MVWRYFIGVFSSRIAVGGRYRDALGLEEVRRTDNEKGRYTLIFLAPEGQEEAQVELTYNWDPEAYTGGRSFGHLAYEVDDIYATCAHLQSLGVLINRPPRDGRMAFVRSPDNISIEILQAGAALPPAEPWTSMPNTGAW
;
A
#
# COMPACT_ATOMS: atom_id res chain seq x y z
N MET A 1 14.68 14.18 7.96
CA MET A 1 14.94 13.85 6.55
C MET A 1 13.62 13.37 6.00
N VAL A 2 12.96 14.15 5.14
CA VAL A 2 11.65 13.79 4.56
C VAL A 2 11.93 12.99 3.29
N TRP A 3 11.56 11.71 3.28
CA TRP A 3 11.60 10.89 2.06
C TRP A 3 10.44 11.31 1.19
N ARG A 4 10.71 11.88 0.01
CA ARG A 4 9.68 12.48 -0.86
C ARG A 4 9.16 11.53 -1.95
N TYR A 5 9.81 10.39 -2.20
CA TYR A 5 9.44 9.50 -3.30
C TYR A 5 9.68 8.03 -2.94
N PHE A 6 8.70 7.21 -3.25
CA PHE A 6 8.86 5.77 -3.34
C PHE A 6 8.62 5.34 -4.79
N ILE A 7 9.53 4.54 -5.35
CA ILE A 7 9.46 4.03 -6.72
C ILE A 7 9.12 2.54 -6.64
N GLY A 8 7.99 2.15 -7.25
CA GLY A 8 7.60 0.76 -7.42
C GLY A 8 7.32 0.45 -8.89
N VAL A 9 7.65 -0.76 -9.35
CA VAL A 9 7.35 -1.23 -10.71
C VAL A 9 6.17 -2.18 -10.67
N PHE A 10 5.22 -2.03 -11.59
CA PHE A 10 3.91 -2.72 -11.54
C PHE A 10 3.53 -3.35 -12.88
N SER A 11 2.79 -4.46 -12.80
CA SER A 11 2.47 -5.29 -13.96
C SER A 11 1.18 -4.93 -14.70
N SER A 12 0.34 -4.02 -14.18
CA SER A 12 -0.96 -3.72 -14.79
C SER A 12 -1.42 -2.28 -14.60
N ARG A 13 -1.80 -1.64 -15.71
CA ARG A 13 -2.28 -0.24 -15.77
C ARG A 13 -3.58 0.00 -14.97
N ILE A 14 -4.42 -1.02 -14.82
CA ILE A 14 -5.75 -0.93 -14.18
C ILE A 14 -5.67 -1.26 -12.69
N ALA A 15 -4.81 -2.20 -12.28
CA ALA A 15 -4.69 -2.61 -10.89
C ALA A 15 -4.04 -1.53 -10.01
N VAL A 16 -3.20 -0.70 -10.59
CA VAL A 16 -2.36 0.27 -9.88
C VAL A 16 -3.16 1.47 -9.37
N GLY A 17 -4.02 2.08 -10.21
CA GLY A 17 -4.77 3.27 -9.82
C GLY A 17 -5.95 2.97 -8.89
N GLY A 18 -6.77 1.94 -9.21
CA GLY A 18 -8.01 1.66 -8.52
C GLY A 18 -7.82 1.17 -7.08
N ARG A 19 -6.95 0.18 -6.87
CA ARG A 19 -6.83 -0.45 -5.55
C ARG A 19 -6.10 0.39 -4.52
N TYR A 20 -5.09 1.16 -4.91
CA TYR A 20 -4.43 2.10 -4.00
C TYR A 20 -5.35 3.26 -3.63
N ARG A 21 -6.15 3.77 -4.59
CA ARG A 21 -7.17 4.78 -4.32
C ARG A 21 -8.24 4.27 -3.39
N ASP A 22 -8.88 3.15 -3.75
CA ASP A 22 -10.05 2.63 -3.05
C ASP A 22 -9.69 2.05 -1.67
N ALA A 23 -8.51 1.42 -1.57
CA ALA A 23 -8.06 0.75 -0.35
C ALA A 23 -7.36 1.67 0.65
N LEU A 24 -6.51 2.60 0.16
CA LEU A 24 -5.67 3.47 1.00
C LEU A 24 -6.05 4.95 0.93
N GLY A 25 -7.08 5.30 0.15
CA GLY A 25 -7.52 6.69 -0.01
C GLY A 25 -6.48 7.59 -0.71
N LEU A 26 -5.56 7.01 -1.50
CA LEU A 26 -4.59 7.79 -2.24
C LEU A 26 -5.23 8.38 -3.50
N GLU A 27 -4.88 9.62 -3.83
CA GLU A 27 -5.31 10.30 -5.03
C GLU A 27 -4.19 10.41 -6.07
N GLU A 28 -4.57 10.37 -7.34
CA GLU A 28 -3.61 10.58 -8.43
C GLU A 28 -3.25 12.07 -8.53
N VAL A 29 -2.03 12.40 -8.16
CA VAL A 29 -1.51 13.78 -8.21
C VAL A 29 -1.03 14.13 -9.61
N ARG A 30 -0.40 13.17 -10.29
CA ARG A 30 0.22 13.39 -11.60
C ARG A 30 0.40 12.07 -12.35
N ARG A 31 0.34 12.17 -13.68
CA ARG A 31 0.64 11.06 -14.59
C ARG A 31 1.51 11.55 -15.74
N THR A 32 2.44 10.72 -16.20
CA THR A 32 3.31 11.04 -17.33
C THR A 32 3.61 9.78 -18.14
N ASP A 33 3.36 9.82 -19.44
CA ASP A 33 3.75 8.77 -20.38
C ASP A 33 5.13 9.07 -20.98
N ASN A 34 5.97 8.05 -21.08
CA ASN A 34 7.26 8.12 -21.75
C ASN A 34 7.27 7.16 -22.94
N GLU A 35 6.97 7.68 -24.12
CA GLU A 35 6.90 6.90 -25.37
C GLU A 35 8.24 6.22 -25.71
N LYS A 36 9.35 6.95 -25.53
CA LYS A 36 10.69 6.44 -25.83
C LYS A 36 11.10 5.32 -24.88
N GLY A 37 10.79 5.45 -23.59
CA GLY A 37 11.10 4.46 -22.56
C GLY A 37 10.03 3.39 -22.42
N ARG A 38 8.86 3.56 -23.08
CA ARG A 38 7.71 2.64 -23.07
C ARG A 38 7.21 2.36 -21.64
N TYR A 39 6.99 3.42 -20.86
CA TYR A 39 6.42 3.33 -19.53
C TYR A 39 5.53 4.51 -19.20
N THR A 40 4.66 4.32 -18.20
CA THR A 40 3.85 5.37 -17.57
C THR A 40 4.26 5.52 -16.12
N LEU A 41 4.48 6.76 -15.68
CA LEU A 41 4.64 7.13 -14.28
C LEU A 41 3.31 7.62 -13.73
N ILE A 42 2.90 7.14 -12.57
CA ILE A 42 1.69 7.54 -11.85
C ILE A 42 2.10 7.92 -10.45
N PHE A 43 1.79 9.13 -10.02
CA PHE A 43 2.12 9.65 -8.69
C PHE A 43 0.86 9.71 -7.86
N LEU A 44 0.86 9.03 -6.72
CA LEU A 44 -0.25 8.98 -5.78
C LEU A 44 0.16 9.60 -4.45
N ALA A 45 -0.76 10.30 -3.78
CA ALA A 45 -0.57 10.83 -2.44
C ALA A 45 -1.89 10.83 -1.65
N PRO A 46 -1.85 10.86 -0.32
CA PRO A 46 -3.03 11.16 0.48
C PRO A 46 -3.51 12.59 0.21
N GLU A 47 -4.81 12.83 0.29
CA GLU A 47 -5.39 14.17 0.15
C GLU A 47 -4.72 15.16 1.12
N GLY A 48 -4.28 16.31 0.60
CA GLY A 48 -3.60 17.35 1.36
C GLY A 48 -2.15 17.04 1.77
N GLN A 49 -1.56 15.96 1.25
CA GLN A 49 -0.19 15.53 1.52
C GLN A 49 0.60 15.25 0.22
N GLU A 50 0.45 16.11 -0.76
CA GLU A 50 1.05 15.93 -2.09
C GLU A 50 2.59 15.88 -2.08
N GLU A 51 3.20 16.18 -0.93
CA GLU A 51 4.65 16.04 -0.72
C GLU A 51 5.09 14.58 -0.45
N ALA A 52 4.18 13.73 0.02
CA ALA A 52 4.42 12.33 0.36
C ALA A 52 3.93 11.41 -0.77
N GLN A 53 4.55 11.51 -1.95
CA GLN A 53 4.11 10.76 -3.14
C GLN A 53 4.68 9.35 -3.19
N VAL A 54 3.86 8.42 -3.66
CA VAL A 54 4.29 7.12 -4.18
C VAL A 54 4.33 7.22 -5.69
N GLU A 55 5.48 6.97 -6.29
CA GLU A 55 5.63 6.85 -7.74
C GLU A 55 5.46 5.39 -8.15
N LEU A 56 4.50 5.16 -9.02
CA LEU A 56 4.24 3.86 -9.63
C LEU A 56 4.72 3.89 -11.08
N THR A 57 5.57 2.93 -11.47
CA THR A 57 6.01 2.75 -12.85
C THR A 57 5.26 1.58 -13.49
N TYR A 58 4.52 1.85 -14.54
CA TYR A 58 3.91 0.84 -15.39
C TYR A 58 4.71 0.68 -16.68
N ASN A 59 5.46 -0.41 -16.84
CA ASN A 59 6.12 -0.75 -18.09
C ASN A 59 5.10 -1.28 -19.10
N TRP A 60 5.14 -0.78 -20.33
CA TRP A 60 4.19 -1.18 -21.36
C TRP A 60 4.48 -2.56 -21.92
N ASP A 61 5.73 -2.99 -21.88
CA ASP A 61 6.13 -4.31 -22.30
C ASP A 61 5.93 -5.30 -21.15
N PRO A 62 5.26 -6.45 -21.37
CA PRO A 62 5.03 -7.44 -20.34
C PRO A 62 6.33 -8.00 -19.77
N GLU A 63 6.46 -7.99 -18.45
CA GLU A 63 7.61 -8.52 -17.72
C GLU A 63 7.14 -9.18 -16.42
N ALA A 64 7.81 -10.24 -16.00
CA ALA A 64 7.59 -10.87 -14.71
C ALA A 64 8.51 -10.22 -13.65
N TYR A 65 7.91 -9.69 -12.58
CA TYR A 65 8.66 -9.08 -11.49
C TYR A 65 8.75 -9.99 -10.28
N THR A 66 9.88 -9.89 -9.57
CA THR A 66 10.05 -10.52 -8.27
C THR A 66 10.47 -9.46 -7.26
N GLY A 67 9.98 -9.54 -6.02
CA GLY A 67 10.30 -8.57 -4.97
C GLY A 67 11.76 -8.58 -4.52
N GLY A 68 12.52 -9.62 -4.87
CA GLY A 68 13.89 -9.77 -4.36
C GLY A 68 13.93 -9.88 -2.83
N ARG A 69 15.08 -9.52 -2.23
CA ARG A 69 15.27 -9.55 -0.77
C ARG A 69 15.77 -8.23 -0.18
N SER A 70 16.01 -7.24 -1.00
CA SER A 70 16.55 -5.93 -0.57
C SER A 70 15.45 -4.89 -0.34
N PHE A 71 14.21 -5.17 -0.77
CA PHE A 71 13.06 -4.28 -0.54
C PHE A 71 12.45 -4.57 0.83
N GLY A 72 12.09 -3.50 1.57
CA GLY A 72 11.35 -3.59 2.81
C GLY A 72 9.83 -3.53 2.58
N HIS A 73 9.21 -2.47 3.05
CA HIS A 73 7.78 -2.22 2.93
C HIS A 73 7.48 -0.72 2.85
N LEU A 74 6.29 -0.37 2.37
CA LEU A 74 5.70 0.95 2.59
C LEU A 74 5.05 0.98 3.97
N ALA A 75 5.00 2.15 4.61
CA ALA A 75 4.28 2.31 5.87
C ALA A 75 3.35 3.53 5.78
N TYR A 76 2.10 3.35 6.23
CA TYR A 76 1.10 4.41 6.33
C TYR A 76 0.55 4.48 7.74
N GLU A 77 0.49 5.69 8.30
CA GLU A 77 -0.16 5.97 9.55
C GLU A 77 -1.64 6.31 9.30
N VAL A 78 -2.53 5.73 10.11
CA VAL A 78 -3.98 5.88 10.00
C VAL A 78 -4.60 6.22 11.36
N ASP A 79 -5.72 6.92 11.36
CA ASP A 79 -6.40 7.36 12.57
C ASP A 79 -7.05 6.20 13.34
N ASP A 80 -7.52 5.16 12.65
CA ASP A 80 -8.12 3.97 13.23
C ASP A 80 -7.71 2.72 12.45
N ILE A 81 -6.78 1.96 13.01
CA ILE A 81 -6.23 0.77 12.37
C ILE A 81 -7.28 -0.34 12.22
N TYR A 82 -8.24 -0.45 13.13
CA TYR A 82 -9.29 -1.48 13.06
C TYR A 82 -10.29 -1.16 11.94
N ALA A 83 -10.73 0.09 11.85
CA ALA A 83 -11.62 0.54 10.78
C ALA A 83 -10.93 0.40 9.42
N THR A 84 -9.65 0.77 9.32
CA THR A 84 -8.85 0.62 8.10
C THR A 84 -8.72 -0.84 7.68
N CYS A 85 -8.37 -1.74 8.60
CA CYS A 85 -8.25 -3.17 8.29
C CYS A 85 -9.60 -3.79 7.90
N ALA A 86 -10.70 -3.40 8.54
CA ALA A 86 -12.04 -3.85 8.17
C ALA A 86 -12.43 -3.36 6.75
N HIS A 87 -12.12 -2.11 6.43
CA HIS A 87 -12.32 -1.57 5.08
C HIS A 87 -11.51 -2.35 4.04
N LEU A 88 -10.21 -2.58 4.29
CA LEU A 88 -9.35 -3.37 3.41
C LEU A 88 -9.92 -4.78 3.16
N GLN A 89 -10.40 -5.46 4.21
CA GLN A 89 -11.05 -6.77 4.07
C GLN A 89 -12.32 -6.71 3.23
N SER A 90 -13.13 -5.65 3.36
CA SER A 90 -14.34 -5.47 2.56
C SER A 90 -14.05 -5.35 1.06
N LEU A 91 -12.86 -4.88 0.71
CA LEU A 91 -12.34 -4.81 -0.67
C LEU A 91 -11.61 -6.08 -1.12
N GLY A 92 -11.61 -7.13 -0.29
CA GLY A 92 -10.96 -8.41 -0.59
C GLY A 92 -9.44 -8.39 -0.39
N VAL A 93 -8.90 -7.42 0.33
CA VAL A 93 -7.48 -7.38 0.70
C VAL A 93 -7.25 -8.33 1.87
N LEU A 94 -6.28 -9.24 1.71
CA LEU A 94 -5.86 -10.15 2.78
C LEU A 94 -5.06 -9.37 3.84
N ILE A 95 -5.45 -9.49 5.10
CA ILE A 95 -4.66 -8.97 6.22
C ILE A 95 -3.64 -10.05 6.60
N ASN A 96 -2.39 -9.86 6.19
CA ASN A 96 -1.31 -10.84 6.41
C ASN A 96 -0.91 -10.93 7.88
N ARG A 97 -0.71 -9.77 8.53
CA ARG A 97 -0.54 -9.66 9.98
C ARG A 97 -1.64 -8.80 10.56
N PRO A 98 -2.60 -9.36 11.29
CA PRO A 98 -3.67 -8.60 11.93
C PRO A 98 -3.16 -7.66 13.02
N PRO A 99 -3.86 -6.54 13.29
CA PRO A 99 -3.48 -5.55 14.31
C PRO A 99 -3.84 -6.00 15.72
N ARG A 100 -3.33 -7.16 16.17
CA ARG A 100 -3.66 -7.78 17.48
C ARG A 100 -3.30 -6.90 18.68
N ASP A 101 -2.26 -6.10 18.51
CA ASP A 101 -1.74 -5.17 19.51
C ASP A 101 -2.36 -3.77 19.42
N GLY A 102 -3.31 -3.56 18.49
CA GLY A 102 -3.88 -2.25 18.21
C GLY A 102 -2.89 -1.24 17.62
N ARG A 103 -1.71 -1.69 17.16
CA ARG A 103 -0.60 -0.82 16.76
C ARG A 103 -0.25 -0.92 15.29
N MET A 104 -0.09 -2.15 14.78
CA MET A 104 0.36 -2.37 13.40
C MET A 104 -0.31 -3.55 12.74
N ALA A 105 -0.49 -3.45 11.44
CA ALA A 105 -0.93 -4.53 10.56
C ALA A 105 -0.06 -4.58 9.31
N PHE A 106 -0.04 -5.73 8.64
CA PHE A 106 0.57 -5.85 7.31
C PHE A 106 -0.41 -6.42 6.31
N VAL A 107 -0.39 -5.84 5.14
CA VAL A 107 -1.11 -6.30 3.95
C VAL A 107 -0.15 -6.34 2.76
N ARG A 108 -0.59 -6.90 1.63
CA ARG A 108 0.15 -6.82 0.37
C ARG A 108 -0.70 -6.18 -0.72
N SER A 109 -0.03 -5.41 -1.56
CA SER A 109 -0.60 -4.93 -2.80
C SER A 109 -0.84 -6.08 -3.79
N PRO A 110 -1.64 -5.87 -4.86
CA PRO A 110 -1.79 -6.85 -5.94
C PRO A 110 -0.47 -7.26 -6.59
N ASP A 111 0.51 -6.38 -6.59
CA ASP A 111 1.86 -6.61 -7.12
C ASP A 111 2.83 -7.17 -6.07
N ASN A 112 2.30 -7.67 -4.96
CA ASN A 112 3.05 -8.31 -3.88
C ASN A 112 4.00 -7.39 -3.10
N ILE A 113 3.73 -6.09 -3.09
CA ILE A 113 4.46 -5.12 -2.27
C ILE A 113 3.92 -5.16 -0.85
N SER A 114 4.80 -5.31 0.13
CA SER A 114 4.45 -5.27 1.55
C SER A 114 4.05 -3.86 1.96
N ILE A 115 2.95 -3.73 2.70
CA ILE A 115 2.44 -2.45 3.21
C ILE A 115 2.14 -2.61 4.69
N GLU A 116 2.79 -1.79 5.51
CA GLU A 116 2.52 -1.66 6.94
C GLU A 116 1.47 -0.58 7.18
N ILE A 117 0.49 -0.89 8.00
CA ILE A 117 -0.51 0.05 8.49
C ILE A 117 -0.21 0.30 9.96
N LEU A 118 -0.03 1.55 10.35
CA LEU A 118 0.33 1.98 11.70
C LEU A 118 -0.81 2.79 12.32
N GLN A 119 -1.12 2.54 13.58
CA GLN A 119 -2.03 3.38 14.35
C GLN A 119 -1.36 4.72 14.69
N ALA A 120 -2.00 5.82 14.36
CA ALA A 120 -1.59 7.15 14.80
C ALA A 120 -1.66 7.27 16.34
N GLY A 121 -0.66 7.87 16.94
CA GLY A 121 -0.60 8.09 18.39
C GLY A 121 -0.44 6.80 19.19
N ALA A 122 -1.29 6.61 20.22
CA ALA A 122 -1.24 5.42 21.08
C ALA A 122 -1.89 4.20 20.42
N ALA A 123 -1.41 3.01 20.77
CA ALA A 123 -2.06 1.78 20.36
C ALA A 123 -3.51 1.74 20.87
N LEU A 124 -4.44 1.26 20.03
CA LEU A 124 -5.81 1.01 20.45
C LEU A 124 -5.88 -0.21 21.38
N PRO A 125 -6.85 -0.27 22.31
CA PRO A 125 -7.07 -1.47 23.13
C PRO A 125 -7.28 -2.69 22.24
N PRO A 126 -6.68 -3.85 22.58
CA PRO A 126 -6.89 -5.08 21.83
C PRO A 126 -8.39 -5.41 21.68
N ALA A 127 -8.82 -5.77 20.47
CA ALA A 127 -10.21 -6.02 20.14
C ALA A 127 -10.38 -7.21 19.18
N GLU A 128 -11.49 -7.94 19.36
CA GLU A 128 -11.88 -8.98 18.40
C GLU A 128 -12.48 -8.37 17.13
N PRO A 129 -12.33 -9.00 15.97
CA PRO A 129 -11.74 -10.34 15.76
C PRO A 129 -10.21 -10.35 15.65
N TRP A 130 -9.57 -9.20 15.76
CA TRP A 130 -8.14 -9.04 15.45
C TRP A 130 -7.22 -9.79 16.42
N THR A 131 -7.57 -9.83 17.71
CA THR A 131 -6.76 -10.50 18.75
C THR A 131 -6.58 -11.99 18.50
N SER A 132 -7.64 -12.66 18.05
CA SER A 132 -7.64 -14.10 17.77
C SER A 132 -7.24 -14.46 16.33
N MET A 133 -7.18 -13.48 15.42
CA MET A 133 -6.90 -13.72 14.01
C MET A 133 -5.44 -14.14 13.80
N PRO A 134 -5.15 -15.28 13.14
CA PRO A 134 -3.79 -15.73 12.88
C PRO A 134 -3.12 -14.90 11.75
N ASN A 135 -1.80 -14.98 11.68
CA ASN A 135 -1.06 -14.49 10.50
C ASN A 135 -1.38 -15.38 9.28
N THR A 136 -1.40 -14.77 8.10
CA THR A 136 -1.64 -15.47 6.84
C THR A 136 -0.55 -15.09 5.82
N GLY A 137 0.19 -16.08 5.31
CA GLY A 137 1.28 -15.86 4.38
C GLY A 137 2.48 -15.14 5.00
N ALA A 138 3.24 -14.43 4.14
CA ALA A 138 4.39 -13.61 4.52
C ALA A 138 4.15 -12.15 4.14
N TRP A 139 4.79 -11.25 4.87
CA TRP A 139 4.72 -9.80 4.65
C TRP A 139 6.11 -9.14 4.66
#